data_f6a187281edae384850d0b353b0256bc
#
_entry.id   f6a187281edae384850d0b353b0256bc
#
_cell.length_a   1.000
_cell.length_b   1.000
_cell.length_c   1.000
_cell.angle_alpha   90.00
_cell.angle_beta   90.00
_cell.angle_gamma   90.00
#
_symmetry.space_group_name_H-M   'P 1'
#
loop_
_entity.id
_entity.type
_entity.pdbx_description
1 polymer ?
#
loop_
_entity_poly.entity_id
_entity_poly.type
_entity_poly.pdbx_seq_one_letter_code
_entity_poly.pdbx_strand_id
1 'polypeptide(L)'
;MGVVVRRFDVYLVALDPTIGSEIKKTRPCLVVSPDEMNAHIATVLVAPMTTRRRPYPTRIPCRFQGKSGEVVLDQLRTVDRARLVKRLGRISPATQKEVLAALAEMFAE
;
A
#
# COMPACT_ATOMS: atom_id res chain seq x y z
N MET A 1 20.83 10.22 7.13
CA MET A 1 20.51 8.81 6.96
C MET A 1 19.10 8.62 6.46
N GLY A 2 18.94 7.85 5.41
CA GLY A 2 17.62 7.56 4.86
C GLY A 2 16.85 6.52 5.67
N VAL A 3 15.54 6.62 5.63
CA VAL A 3 14.67 5.60 6.19
C VAL A 3 14.69 4.39 5.25
N VAL A 4 14.87 3.18 5.80
CA VAL A 4 14.81 1.95 5.03
C VAL A 4 13.35 1.58 4.85
N VAL A 5 12.87 1.66 3.61
CA VAL A 5 11.50 1.29 3.26
C VAL A 5 11.52 -0.12 2.68
N ARG A 6 10.70 -1.01 3.21
CA ARG A 6 10.66 -2.41 2.78
C ARG A 6 9.30 -2.76 2.21
N ARG A 7 9.29 -3.65 1.22
CA ARG A 7 8.03 -4.22 0.72
C ARG A 7 7.23 -4.80 1.88
N PHE A 8 5.92 -4.51 1.89
CA PHE A 8 4.95 -4.93 2.90
C PHE A 8 4.99 -4.16 4.22
N ASP A 9 5.87 -3.17 4.33
CA ASP A 9 5.72 -2.19 5.40
C ASP A 9 4.46 -1.36 5.15
N VAL A 10 3.81 -0.96 6.24
CA VAL A 10 2.67 -0.04 6.19
C VAL A 10 3.13 1.31 6.72
N TYR A 11 2.92 2.32 5.92
CA TYR A 11 3.24 3.71 6.28
C TYR A 11 1.98 4.57 6.30
N LEU A 12 1.98 5.56 7.16
CA LEU A 12 1.04 6.65 7.05
C LEU A 12 1.53 7.55 5.91
N VAL A 13 0.71 7.77 4.89
CA VAL A 13 1.11 8.45 3.66
C VAL A 13 0.18 9.63 3.38
N ALA A 14 0.76 10.78 3.09
CA ALA A 14 0.00 11.97 2.67
C ALA A 14 -0.33 11.84 1.17
N LEU A 15 -1.59 11.51 0.87
CA LEU A 15 -2.03 11.21 -0.50
C LEU A 15 -2.48 12.44 -1.30
N ASP A 16 -2.94 13.48 -0.64
CA ASP A 16 -3.42 14.67 -1.33
C ASP A 16 -2.28 15.45 -1.98
N PRO A 17 -2.51 16.12 -3.10
CA PRO A 17 -3.81 16.29 -3.75
C PRO A 17 -4.27 15.07 -4.54
N THR A 18 -5.58 14.81 -4.51
CA THR A 18 -6.22 13.70 -5.21
C THR A 18 -7.45 14.22 -5.96
N ILE A 19 -7.98 13.39 -6.88
CA ILE A 19 -9.10 13.77 -7.73
C ILE A 19 -10.18 12.69 -7.66
N GLY A 20 -11.44 13.11 -7.53
CA GLY A 20 -12.61 12.25 -7.70
C GLY A 20 -12.64 11.07 -6.75
N SER A 21 -12.67 9.87 -7.31
CA SER A 21 -12.80 8.62 -6.55
C SER A 21 -11.50 8.11 -5.95
N GLU A 22 -10.39 8.82 -6.15
CA GLU A 22 -9.13 8.45 -5.51
C GLU A 22 -9.23 8.56 -4.00
N ILE A 23 -8.65 7.59 -3.29
CA ILE A 23 -8.58 7.64 -1.84
C ILE A 23 -7.67 8.80 -1.45
N LYS A 24 -8.16 9.65 -0.54
CA LYS A 24 -7.55 10.94 -0.24
C LYS A 24 -7.13 11.06 1.22
N LYS A 25 -6.52 12.19 1.54
CA LYS A 25 -6.02 12.57 2.87
C LYS A 25 -4.78 11.78 3.24
N THR A 26 -4.45 11.76 4.51
CA THR A 26 -3.35 10.98 5.06
C THR A 26 -3.91 9.67 5.55
N ARG A 27 -3.39 8.56 4.99
CA ARG A 27 -3.94 7.22 5.27
C ARG A 27 -2.85 6.19 5.38
N PRO A 28 -3.12 5.08 6.08
CA PRO A 28 -2.24 3.92 6.00
C PRO A 28 -2.18 3.40 4.56
N CYS A 29 -0.97 3.13 4.09
CA CYS A 29 -0.75 2.57 2.76
C CYS A 29 0.28 1.46 2.87
N LEU A 30 0.07 0.41 2.09
CA LEU A 30 0.98 -0.71 2.00
C LEU A 30 2.04 -0.43 0.94
N VAL A 31 3.31 -0.57 1.29
CA VAL A 31 4.40 -0.51 0.31
C VAL A 31 4.42 -1.84 -0.45
N VAL A 32 4.26 -1.78 -1.76
CA VAL A 32 4.27 -2.98 -2.62
C VAL A 32 5.49 -3.05 -3.53
N SER A 33 6.24 -1.97 -3.69
CA SER A 33 7.46 -1.97 -4.49
C SER A 33 8.55 -2.82 -3.82
N PRO A 34 9.37 -3.52 -4.63
CA PRO A 34 10.41 -4.39 -4.07
C PRO A 34 11.51 -3.60 -3.36
N ASP A 35 12.17 -4.27 -2.42
CA ASP A 35 13.20 -3.65 -1.59
C ASP A 35 14.32 -3.01 -2.42
N GLU A 36 14.72 -3.67 -3.51
CA GLU A 36 15.76 -3.14 -4.38
C GLU A 36 15.35 -1.81 -5.01
N MET A 37 14.11 -1.71 -5.49
CA MET A 37 13.57 -0.45 -6.00
C MET A 37 13.54 0.61 -4.92
N ASN A 38 13.06 0.24 -3.73
CA ASN A 38 12.94 1.18 -2.61
C ASN A 38 14.29 1.72 -2.15
N ALA A 39 15.36 0.95 -2.33
CA ALA A 39 16.71 1.34 -1.92
C ALA A 39 17.36 2.34 -2.90
N HIS A 40 16.92 2.37 -4.15
CA HIS A 40 17.61 3.11 -5.20
C HIS A 40 16.82 4.24 -5.84
N ILE A 41 15.49 4.26 -5.68
CA ILE A 41 14.62 5.23 -6.33
C ILE A 41 13.95 6.11 -5.28
N ALA A 42 13.76 7.38 -5.59
CA ALA A 42 13.18 8.36 -4.66
C ALA A 42 11.66 8.21 -4.49
N THR A 43 11.03 7.35 -5.29
CA THR A 43 9.60 7.07 -5.22
C THR A 43 9.36 5.64 -4.77
N VAL A 44 8.16 5.38 -4.26
CA VAL A 44 7.72 4.04 -3.86
C VAL A 44 6.33 3.78 -4.42
N LEU A 45 6.01 2.51 -4.65
CA LEU A 45 4.66 2.10 -5.04
C LEU A 45 3.90 1.73 -3.79
N VAL A 46 2.74 2.34 -3.60
CA VAL A 46 1.90 2.09 -2.43
C VAL A 46 0.47 1.79 -2.84
N ALA A 47 -0.22 1.00 -2.02
CA ALA A 47 -1.64 0.74 -2.17
C ALA A 47 -2.34 1.25 -0.91
N PRO A 48 -3.34 2.14 -1.03
CA PRO A 48 -4.04 2.66 0.14
C PRO A 48 -4.78 1.54 0.86
N MET A 49 -4.95 1.70 2.17
CA MET A 49 -5.73 0.80 2.99
C MET A 49 -6.97 1.52 3.48
N THR A 50 -8.09 0.84 3.54
CA THR A 50 -9.37 1.42 3.96
C THR A 50 -10.11 0.44 4.86
N THR A 51 -10.93 0.98 5.77
CA THR A 51 -11.86 0.15 6.54
C THR A 51 -13.17 -0.10 5.79
N ARG A 52 -13.39 0.61 4.69
CA ARG A 52 -14.56 0.46 3.85
C ARG A 52 -14.38 -0.74 2.92
N ARG A 53 -15.27 -1.73 3.01
CA ARG A 53 -15.14 -2.97 2.25
C ARG A 53 -15.92 -2.91 0.94
N ARG A 54 -15.31 -3.51 -0.10
CA ARG A 54 -15.91 -3.67 -1.42
C ARG A 54 -15.61 -5.08 -1.92
N PRO A 55 -16.54 -5.73 -2.62
CA PRO A 55 -16.35 -7.13 -3.06
C PRO A 55 -15.56 -7.23 -4.36
N TYR A 56 -14.46 -6.50 -4.49
CA TYR A 56 -13.63 -6.56 -5.71
C TYR A 56 -12.44 -7.48 -5.49
N PRO A 57 -12.08 -8.30 -6.51
CA PRO A 57 -10.89 -9.19 -6.39
C PRO A 57 -9.59 -8.44 -6.12
N THR A 58 -9.53 -7.14 -6.47
CA THR A 58 -8.35 -6.29 -6.25
C THR A 58 -8.29 -5.69 -4.85
N ARG A 59 -9.29 -5.99 -4.02
CA ARG A 59 -9.38 -5.53 -2.63
C ARG A 59 -9.06 -6.69 -1.70
N ILE A 60 -7.90 -6.64 -1.05
CA ILE A 60 -7.42 -7.75 -0.23
C ILE A 60 -7.81 -7.53 1.22
N PRO A 61 -8.65 -8.40 1.80
CA PRO A 61 -9.01 -8.28 3.21
C PRO A 61 -7.77 -8.30 4.09
N CYS A 62 -7.72 -7.41 5.06
CA CYS A 62 -6.56 -7.25 5.91
C CYS A 62 -6.99 -6.81 7.29
N ARG A 63 -6.43 -7.45 8.32
CA ARG A 63 -6.56 -6.98 9.69
C ARG A 63 -5.24 -6.35 10.11
N PHE A 64 -5.27 -5.07 10.43
CA PHE A 64 -4.06 -4.33 10.77
C PHE A 64 -4.34 -3.44 11.98
N GLN A 65 -3.50 -3.53 13.00
CA GLN A 65 -3.63 -2.77 14.25
C GLN A 65 -5.04 -2.87 14.85
N GLY A 66 -5.59 -4.10 14.85
CA GLY A 66 -6.89 -4.37 15.44
C GLY A 66 -8.09 -3.93 14.62
N LYS A 67 -7.87 -3.36 13.43
CA LYS A 67 -8.95 -2.94 12.54
C LYS A 67 -9.03 -3.84 11.33
N SER A 68 -10.24 -4.22 10.96
CA SER A 68 -10.51 -4.98 9.73
C SER A 68 -10.75 -4.01 8.59
N GLY A 69 -10.13 -4.27 7.44
CA GLY A 69 -10.26 -3.44 6.27
C GLY A 69 -9.74 -4.14 5.04
N GLU A 70 -9.29 -3.37 4.07
CA GLU A 70 -8.80 -3.88 2.79
C GLU A 70 -7.59 -3.11 2.31
N VAL A 71 -6.69 -3.82 1.63
CA VAL A 71 -5.65 -3.20 0.81
C VAL A 71 -6.26 -2.97 -0.58
N VAL A 72 -6.21 -1.73 -1.06
CA VAL A 72 -6.89 -1.32 -2.29
C VAL A 72 -5.89 -1.32 -3.44
N LEU A 73 -5.68 -2.49 -4.05
CA LEU A 73 -4.68 -2.63 -5.12
C LEU A 73 -5.09 -1.92 -6.41
N ASP A 74 -6.39 -1.73 -6.63
CA ASP A 74 -6.87 -1.00 -7.82
C ASP A 74 -6.57 0.50 -7.74
N GLN A 75 -6.13 1.01 -6.59
CA GLN A 75 -5.65 2.39 -6.45
C GLN A 75 -4.15 2.45 -6.17
N LEU A 76 -3.43 1.45 -6.63
CA LEU A 76 -1.97 1.42 -6.58
C LEU A 76 -1.41 2.68 -7.25
N ARG A 77 -0.47 3.35 -6.57
CA ARG A 77 0.12 4.57 -7.11
C ARG A 77 1.55 4.76 -6.66
N THR A 78 2.27 5.55 -7.43
CA THR A 78 3.61 5.99 -7.09
C THR A 78 3.51 7.25 -6.24
N VAL A 79 4.27 7.29 -5.14
CA VAL A 79 4.40 8.49 -4.33
C VAL A 79 5.88 8.76 -4.08
N ASP A 80 6.23 10.04 -3.93
CA ASP A 80 7.56 10.44 -3.50
C ASP A 80 7.76 10.02 -2.03
N ARG A 81 8.97 9.61 -1.68
CA ARG A 81 9.29 9.20 -0.30
C ARG A 81 8.98 10.29 0.72
N ALA A 82 9.01 11.56 0.32
CA ALA A 82 8.65 12.67 1.20
C ALA A 82 7.19 12.63 1.68
N ARG A 83 6.33 11.86 1.01
CA ARG A 83 4.95 11.68 1.42
C ARG A 83 4.77 10.63 2.52
N LEU A 84 5.80 9.85 2.81
CA LEU A 84 5.78 8.86 3.88
C LEU A 84 5.95 9.56 5.21
N VAL A 85 4.89 9.63 6.01
CA VAL A 85 4.89 10.37 7.27
C VAL A 85 5.54 9.55 8.38
N LYS A 86 5.12 8.28 8.52
CA LYS A 86 5.66 7.43 9.58
C LYS A 86 5.35 5.96 9.29
N ARG A 87 6.26 5.09 9.67
CA ARG A 87 6.05 3.64 9.58
C ARG A 87 5.08 3.20 10.67
N LEU A 88 4.05 2.45 10.30
CA LEU A 88 3.04 1.94 11.22
C LEU A 88 3.25 0.48 11.61
N GLY A 89 3.86 -0.30 10.73
CA GLY A 89 4.06 -1.72 10.96
C GLY A 89 4.22 -2.50 9.65
N ARG A 90 3.78 -3.74 9.67
CA ARG A 90 3.95 -4.66 8.54
C ARG A 90 2.77 -5.61 8.50
N ILE A 91 2.31 -5.98 7.31
CA ILE A 91 1.22 -6.95 7.17
C ILE A 91 1.73 -8.38 7.37
N SER A 92 0.82 -9.29 7.73
CA SER A 92 1.17 -10.69 7.99
C SER A 92 1.65 -11.41 6.73
N PRO A 93 2.48 -12.47 6.88
CA PRO A 93 2.91 -13.25 5.72
C PRO A 93 1.79 -13.81 4.88
N ALA A 94 0.66 -14.21 5.48
CA ALA A 94 -0.50 -14.69 4.74
C ALA A 94 -1.07 -13.60 3.83
N THR A 95 -1.24 -12.39 4.36
CA THR A 95 -1.72 -11.25 3.57
C THR A 95 -0.72 -10.86 2.48
N GLN A 96 0.58 -10.94 2.76
CA GLN A 96 1.61 -10.68 1.77
C GLN A 96 1.45 -11.58 0.54
N LYS A 97 1.20 -12.87 0.75
CA LYS A 97 0.99 -13.82 -0.34
C LYS A 97 -0.25 -13.48 -1.16
N GLU A 98 -1.34 -13.12 -0.49
CA GLU A 98 -2.57 -12.74 -1.17
C GLU A 98 -2.38 -11.47 -2.02
N VAL A 99 -1.65 -10.50 -1.50
CA VAL A 99 -1.34 -9.26 -2.24
C VAL A 99 -0.53 -9.57 -3.49
N LEU A 100 0.53 -10.37 -3.37
CA LEU A 100 1.36 -10.72 -4.53
C LEU A 100 0.58 -11.51 -5.57
N ALA A 101 -0.28 -12.43 -5.14
CA ALA A 101 -1.12 -13.21 -6.06
C ALA A 101 -2.09 -12.30 -6.82
N ALA A 102 -2.71 -11.35 -6.12
CA ALA A 102 -3.62 -10.40 -6.75
C ALA A 102 -2.91 -9.47 -7.73
N LEU A 103 -1.73 -8.97 -7.37
CA LEU A 103 -0.93 -8.14 -8.27
C LEU A 103 -0.53 -8.91 -9.53
N ALA A 104 -0.14 -10.17 -9.38
CA ALA A 104 0.19 -11.02 -10.52
C ALA A 104 -1.01 -11.18 -11.45
N GLU A 105 -2.20 -11.41 -10.89
CA GLU A 105 -3.42 -11.55 -11.66
C GLU A 105 -3.81 -10.26 -12.37
N MET A 106 -3.66 -9.11 -11.70
CA MET A 106 -3.98 -7.80 -12.28
C MET A 106 -3.17 -7.49 -13.52
N PHE A 107 -1.92 -7.96 -13.58
CA PHE A 107 -0.99 -7.67 -14.66
C PHE A 107 -0.74 -8.86 -15.59
N ALA A 108 -1.48 -9.94 -15.42
CA ALA A 108 -1.44 -11.08 -16.32
C ALA A 108 -2.23 -10.77 -17.60
N GLU A 109 -1.81 -11.36 -18.70
CA GLU A 109 -2.55 -11.27 -19.96
C GLU A 109 -3.77 -12.18 -19.98
#